data_eec335b0bc84a8a0ec871823e1d08d69
#
_entry.id   eec335b0bc84a8a0ec871823e1d08d69
#
_cell.length_a   1.000
_cell.length_b   1.000
_cell.length_c   1.000
_cell.angle_alpha   90.00
_cell.angle_beta   90.00
_cell.angle_gamma   90.00
#
_symmetry.space_group_name_H-M   'P 1'
#
loop_
_entity.id
_entity.type
_entity.pdbx_description
1 polymer ?
#
loop_
_entity_poly.entity_id
_entity_poly.type
_entity_poly.pdbx_seq_one_letter_code
_entity_poly.pdbx_strand_id
1 'polypeptide(L)'
;ISVIGVFVPALAGENDVVEIISIVLAIALATGFSTLSEYRNSSRSEALQEEYNKTYAKVMRNGKLVNILTSEIVKGDTILVQAGDKVPTDGVLFEGHIKVSQAALNGESRDENKTAADNLDEAESTDYASANKVFMGSVVTSGEGYMVATVIGDASELGKINKALTDDNEEDERKDTSSLKLEVVAAGS
;
A
#
# COMPACT_ATOMS: atom_id res chain seq x y z
N ILE A 1 -25.81 10.21 20.21
CA ILE A 1 -26.84 10.91 21.00
C ILE A 1 -27.31 10.00 22.13
N SER A 2 -26.83 10.28 23.36
CA SER A 2 -27.40 10.09 24.69
C SER A 2 -28.20 8.83 24.99
N VAL A 3 -27.51 7.73 25.25
CA VAL A 3 -28.03 6.62 26.07
C VAL A 3 -27.71 6.83 27.58
N ILE A 4 -26.84 7.79 27.90
CA ILE A 4 -26.39 8.11 29.28
C ILE A 4 -27.47 8.87 30.09
N GLY A 5 -28.45 9.48 29.42
CA GLY A 5 -29.45 10.34 30.10
C GLY A 5 -30.67 9.62 30.71
N VAL A 6 -30.86 8.33 30.48
CA VAL A 6 -32.08 7.60 30.93
C VAL A 6 -31.86 6.78 32.19
N PHE A 7 -30.62 6.61 32.64
CA PHE A 7 -30.31 5.68 33.78
C PHE A 7 -30.00 6.35 35.12
N VAL A 8 -30.10 7.67 35.27
CA VAL A 8 -29.67 8.40 36.50
C VAL A 8 -30.75 8.71 37.55
N PRO A 9 -32.07 8.57 37.36
CA PRO A 9 -32.98 8.96 38.42
C PRO A 9 -33.50 7.84 39.36
N ALA A 10 -32.83 6.68 39.40
CA ALA A 10 -33.32 5.59 40.30
C ALA A 10 -32.46 5.39 41.56
N LEU A 11 -31.54 6.32 41.88
CA LEU A 11 -30.58 6.20 42.99
C LEU A 11 -31.06 6.93 44.27
N ALA A 12 -32.06 6.38 44.91
CA ALA A 12 -32.35 6.77 46.31
C ALA A 12 -33.03 5.60 47.06
N GLY A 13 -32.21 4.70 47.64
CA GLY A 13 -32.73 3.70 48.60
C GLY A 13 -31.95 2.40 48.72
N GLU A 14 -31.27 2.22 49.80
CA GLU A 14 -30.85 1.00 50.54
C GLU A 14 -30.18 -0.20 49.88
N ASN A 15 -29.78 -0.18 48.57
CA ASN A 15 -28.98 -1.26 47.99
C ASN A 15 -27.85 -0.74 47.09
N ASP A 16 -27.17 0.32 47.51
CA ASP A 16 -26.11 1.00 46.73
C ASP A 16 -25.00 0.07 46.21
N VAL A 17 -24.68 -0.99 46.95
CA VAL A 17 -23.60 -1.93 46.57
C VAL A 17 -23.99 -2.82 45.38
N VAL A 18 -25.23 -3.31 45.36
CA VAL A 18 -25.74 -4.19 44.29
C VAL A 18 -25.88 -3.39 42.98
N GLU A 19 -26.29 -2.14 43.10
CA GLU A 19 -26.46 -1.24 41.97
C GLU A 19 -25.09 -0.86 41.36
N ILE A 20 -24.11 -0.51 42.19
CA ILE A 20 -22.73 -0.25 41.75
C ILE A 20 -22.13 -1.48 41.05
N ILE A 21 -22.31 -2.68 41.61
CA ILE A 21 -21.83 -3.91 41.02
C ILE A 21 -22.49 -4.16 39.65
N SER A 22 -23.80 -3.93 39.52
CA SER A 22 -24.51 -4.14 38.27
C SER A 22 -24.07 -3.17 37.17
N ILE A 23 -23.80 -1.90 37.52
CA ILE A 23 -23.28 -0.90 36.60
C ILE A 23 -21.85 -1.27 36.14
N VAL A 24 -20.99 -1.64 37.07
CA VAL A 24 -19.61 -2.06 36.73
C VAL A 24 -19.60 -3.30 35.85
N LEU A 25 -20.48 -4.29 36.14
CA LEU A 25 -20.64 -5.48 35.34
C LEU A 25 -21.14 -5.16 33.90
N ALA A 26 -22.13 -4.27 33.80
CA ALA A 26 -22.67 -3.83 32.51
C ALA A 26 -21.62 -3.11 31.68
N ILE A 27 -20.83 -2.23 32.30
CA ILE A 27 -19.71 -1.54 31.60
C ILE A 27 -18.64 -2.56 31.16
N ALA A 28 -18.26 -3.49 32.01
CA ALA A 28 -17.26 -4.51 31.72
C ALA A 28 -17.72 -5.42 30.56
N LEU A 29 -18.97 -5.83 30.53
CA LEU A 29 -19.55 -6.61 29.44
C LEU A 29 -19.63 -5.81 28.13
N ALA A 30 -20.08 -4.56 28.19
CA ALA A 30 -20.16 -3.70 27.02
C ALA A 30 -18.77 -3.42 26.42
N THR A 31 -17.78 -3.11 27.27
CA THR A 31 -16.39 -2.88 26.84
C THR A 31 -15.75 -4.16 26.30
N GLY A 32 -15.94 -5.28 26.98
CA GLY A 32 -15.43 -6.58 26.56
C GLY A 32 -16.00 -7.02 25.20
N PHE A 33 -17.29 -6.83 24.99
CA PHE A 33 -17.95 -7.14 23.72
C PHE A 33 -17.47 -6.22 22.57
N SER A 34 -17.31 -4.91 22.86
CA SER A 34 -16.79 -3.95 21.87
C SER A 34 -15.37 -4.31 21.44
N THR A 35 -14.48 -4.56 22.40
CA THR A 35 -13.08 -4.92 22.12
C THR A 35 -12.97 -6.24 21.34
N LEU A 36 -13.77 -7.24 21.70
CA LEU A 36 -13.78 -8.53 21.01
C LEU A 36 -14.31 -8.41 19.57
N SER A 37 -15.32 -7.57 19.37
CA SER A 37 -15.89 -7.29 18.04
C SER A 37 -14.90 -6.55 17.16
N GLU A 38 -14.19 -5.58 17.72
CA GLU A 38 -13.18 -4.79 17.00
C GLU A 38 -11.97 -5.65 16.59
N TYR A 39 -11.49 -6.51 17.49
CA TYR A 39 -10.42 -7.46 17.19
C TYR A 39 -10.77 -8.43 16.05
N ARG A 40 -12.00 -8.97 16.04
CA ARG A 40 -12.46 -9.88 14.98
C ARG A 40 -12.71 -9.16 13.66
N ASN A 41 -13.06 -7.88 13.67
CA ASN A 41 -13.31 -7.10 12.47
C ASN A 41 -12.00 -6.66 11.80
N SER A 42 -10.99 -6.29 12.58
CA SER A 42 -9.66 -5.92 12.10
C SER A 42 -9.00 -7.06 11.31
N SER A 43 -9.00 -8.28 11.86
CA SER A 43 -8.38 -9.44 11.20
C SER A 43 -9.04 -9.82 9.86
N ARG A 44 -10.34 -9.56 9.71
CA ARG A 44 -11.03 -9.80 8.43
C ARG A 44 -10.71 -8.73 7.38
N SER A 45 -10.56 -7.49 7.81
CA SER A 45 -10.22 -6.38 6.92
C SER A 45 -8.80 -6.53 6.38
N GLU A 46 -7.84 -6.97 7.19
CA GLU A 46 -6.48 -7.23 6.77
C GLU A 46 -6.41 -8.36 5.72
N ALA A 47 -7.09 -9.47 5.96
CA ALA A 47 -7.12 -10.59 5.01
C ALA A 47 -7.75 -10.21 3.66
N LEU A 48 -8.80 -9.40 3.66
CA LEU A 48 -9.41 -8.88 2.44
C LEU A 48 -8.50 -7.88 1.72
N GLN A 49 -7.83 -7.01 2.44
CA GLN A 49 -6.86 -6.08 1.85
C GLN A 49 -5.65 -6.80 1.25
N GLU A 50 -5.14 -7.86 1.90
CA GLU A 50 -4.10 -8.71 1.32
C GLU A 50 -4.55 -9.36 0.00
N GLU A 51 -5.78 -9.83 -0.07
CA GLU A 51 -6.32 -10.45 -1.29
C GLU A 51 -6.54 -9.43 -2.41
N TYR A 52 -7.02 -8.23 -2.09
CA TYR A 52 -7.16 -7.11 -3.06
C TYR A 52 -5.81 -6.58 -3.54
N ASN A 53 -4.77 -6.65 -2.72
CA ASN A 53 -3.42 -6.19 -3.07
C ASN A 53 -2.63 -7.21 -3.90
N LYS A 54 -3.14 -8.44 -4.08
CA LYS A 54 -2.53 -9.43 -4.96
C LYS A 54 -2.67 -9.00 -6.42
N THR A 55 -1.66 -8.35 -6.93
CA THR A 55 -1.56 -7.97 -8.34
C THR A 55 -0.88 -9.09 -9.12
N TYR A 56 -1.47 -9.47 -10.25
CA TYR A 56 -0.93 -10.51 -11.13
C TYR A 56 -0.32 -9.89 -12.37
N ALA A 57 0.72 -10.53 -12.88
CA ALA A 57 1.37 -10.18 -14.13
C ALA A 57 1.40 -11.39 -15.08
N LYS A 58 1.30 -11.11 -16.38
CA LYS A 58 1.39 -12.12 -17.43
C LYS A 58 2.86 -12.29 -17.83
N VAL A 59 3.46 -13.39 -17.41
CA VAL A 59 4.89 -13.67 -17.63
C VAL A 59 5.07 -14.82 -18.58
N MET A 60 6.00 -14.68 -19.52
CA MET A 60 6.38 -15.73 -20.46
C MET A 60 7.36 -16.68 -19.79
N ARG A 61 6.95 -17.88 -19.49
CA ARG A 61 7.81 -18.94 -18.93
C ARG A 61 7.68 -20.22 -19.76
N ASN A 62 8.79 -20.80 -20.18
CA ASN A 62 8.82 -22.01 -21.00
C ASN A 62 7.98 -21.89 -22.30
N GLY A 63 7.97 -20.72 -22.93
CA GLY A 63 7.21 -20.45 -24.16
C GLY A 63 5.68 -20.35 -23.96
N LYS A 64 5.21 -20.20 -22.71
CA LYS A 64 3.79 -20.01 -22.38
C LYS A 64 3.59 -18.80 -21.50
N LEU A 65 2.52 -18.05 -21.75
CA LEU A 65 2.07 -17.00 -20.85
C LEU A 65 1.39 -17.63 -19.62
N VAL A 66 1.91 -17.29 -18.44
CA VAL A 66 1.36 -17.68 -17.14
C VAL A 66 1.10 -16.44 -16.30
N ASN A 67 0.00 -16.44 -15.56
CA ASN A 67 -0.28 -15.41 -14.58
C ASN A 67 0.41 -15.77 -13.28
N ILE A 68 1.30 -14.91 -12.82
CA ILE A 68 1.97 -15.04 -11.52
C ILE A 68 1.73 -13.80 -10.68
N LEU A 69 1.93 -13.90 -9.37
CA LEU A 69 1.93 -12.73 -8.50
C LEU A 69 3.09 -11.80 -8.87
N THR A 70 2.88 -10.51 -8.79
CA THR A 70 3.95 -9.51 -9.05
C THR A 70 5.14 -9.69 -8.12
N SER A 71 4.92 -10.20 -6.91
CA SER A 71 5.98 -10.54 -5.94
C SER A 71 6.85 -11.73 -6.36
N GLU A 72 6.39 -12.55 -7.31
CA GLU A 72 7.12 -13.72 -7.83
C GLU A 72 7.93 -13.41 -9.09
N ILE A 73 7.88 -12.17 -9.57
CA ILE A 73 8.66 -11.72 -10.73
C ILE A 73 10.13 -11.68 -10.34
N VAL A 74 10.97 -12.22 -11.21
CA VAL A 74 12.42 -12.16 -11.07
C VAL A 74 13.05 -11.35 -12.20
N LYS A 75 14.25 -10.82 -11.95
CA LYS A 75 15.02 -10.10 -12.97
C LYS A 75 15.25 -11.01 -14.19
N GLY A 76 14.95 -10.51 -15.38
CA GLY A 76 15.03 -11.25 -16.64
C GLY A 76 13.72 -11.91 -17.07
N ASP A 77 12.67 -11.89 -16.27
CA ASP A 77 11.35 -12.36 -16.71
C ASP A 77 10.83 -11.48 -17.86
N THR A 78 10.26 -12.14 -18.86
CA THR A 78 9.56 -11.49 -19.97
C THR A 78 8.10 -11.31 -19.61
N ILE A 79 7.62 -10.08 -19.59
CA ILE A 79 6.28 -9.70 -19.13
C ILE A 79 5.50 -9.12 -20.30
N LEU A 80 4.30 -9.60 -20.53
CA LEU A 80 3.34 -8.99 -21.44
C LEU A 80 2.58 -7.88 -20.69
N VAL A 81 2.62 -6.67 -21.26
CA VAL A 81 1.86 -5.52 -20.77
C VAL A 81 0.91 -5.04 -21.85
N GLN A 82 -0.35 -4.77 -21.47
CA GLN A 82 -1.43 -4.41 -22.37
C GLN A 82 -2.18 -3.19 -21.82
N ALA A 83 -2.96 -2.53 -22.68
CA ALA A 83 -3.80 -1.41 -22.25
C ALA A 83 -4.68 -1.77 -21.04
N GLY A 84 -4.60 -0.96 -20.00
CA GLY A 84 -5.25 -1.16 -18.70
C GLY A 84 -4.38 -1.84 -17.64
N ASP A 85 -3.26 -2.47 -18.03
CA ASP A 85 -2.35 -3.09 -17.08
C ASP A 85 -1.51 -2.02 -16.37
N LYS A 86 -1.21 -2.29 -15.09
CA LYS A 86 -0.19 -1.55 -14.34
C LYS A 86 1.15 -2.26 -14.48
N VAL A 87 2.18 -1.52 -14.85
CA VAL A 87 3.55 -2.05 -15.01
C VAL A 87 4.04 -2.58 -13.66
N PRO A 88 4.38 -3.89 -13.56
CA PRO A 88 4.65 -4.52 -12.27
C PRO A 88 6.09 -4.33 -11.75
N THR A 89 7.02 -3.93 -12.62
CA THR A 89 8.45 -3.80 -12.31
C THR A 89 9.12 -2.85 -13.30
N ASP A 90 10.29 -2.32 -12.96
CA ASP A 90 11.07 -1.56 -13.94
C ASP A 90 11.66 -2.50 -15.00
N GLY A 91 11.64 -2.06 -16.26
CA GLY A 91 12.10 -2.90 -17.34
C GLY A 91 12.29 -2.15 -18.65
N VAL A 92 12.67 -2.92 -19.65
CA VAL A 92 12.90 -2.44 -21.01
C VAL A 92 11.94 -3.13 -21.97
N LEU A 93 11.23 -2.34 -22.76
CA LEU A 93 10.36 -2.83 -23.82
C LEU A 93 11.24 -3.31 -25.00
N PHE A 94 11.12 -4.56 -25.38
CA PHE A 94 11.89 -5.14 -26.49
C PHE A 94 11.02 -5.55 -27.69
N GLU A 95 9.70 -5.59 -27.52
CA GLU A 95 8.76 -5.89 -28.59
C GLU A 95 7.47 -5.10 -28.39
N GLY A 96 6.89 -4.60 -29.48
CA GLY A 96 5.64 -3.84 -29.48
C GLY A 96 5.82 -2.35 -29.23
N HIS A 97 4.70 -1.66 -29.00
CA HIS A 97 4.66 -0.26 -28.63
C HIS A 97 3.48 -0.01 -27.67
N ILE A 98 3.71 0.82 -26.69
CA ILE A 98 2.70 1.17 -25.67
C ILE A 98 2.73 2.66 -25.40
N LYS A 99 1.61 3.19 -24.91
CA LYS A 99 1.56 4.47 -24.25
C LYS A 99 1.38 4.24 -22.77
N VAL A 100 2.13 4.96 -21.97
CA VAL A 100 2.08 4.82 -20.50
C VAL A 100 1.87 6.18 -19.84
N SER A 101 1.02 6.21 -18.84
CA SER A 101 0.92 7.31 -17.89
C SER A 101 1.88 7.06 -16.74
N GLN A 102 2.76 8.02 -16.47
CA GLN A 102 3.76 7.95 -15.39
C GLN A 102 3.41 8.90 -14.23
N ALA A 103 2.14 9.31 -14.13
CA ALA A 103 1.67 10.27 -13.14
C ALA A 103 1.98 9.86 -11.68
N ALA A 104 2.03 8.55 -11.40
CA ALA A 104 2.35 8.03 -10.07
C ALA A 104 3.85 8.22 -9.68
N LEU A 105 4.73 8.50 -10.66
CA LEU A 105 6.17 8.61 -10.46
C LEU A 105 6.65 10.06 -10.46
N ASN A 106 6.22 10.82 -11.45
CA ASN A 106 6.67 12.20 -11.67
C ASN A 106 5.57 13.27 -11.50
N GLY A 107 4.32 12.85 -11.20
CA GLY A 107 3.18 13.74 -11.08
C GLY A 107 2.64 14.29 -12.41
N GLU A 108 3.26 13.96 -13.54
CA GLU A 108 2.83 14.45 -14.84
C GLU A 108 1.76 13.55 -15.46
N SER A 109 0.61 14.12 -15.78
CA SER A 109 -0.51 13.38 -16.40
C SER A 109 -0.36 13.17 -17.91
N ARG A 110 0.82 13.45 -18.48
CA ARG A 110 1.07 13.24 -19.90
C ARG A 110 1.43 11.80 -20.16
N ASP A 111 0.77 11.21 -21.19
CA ASP A 111 1.12 9.89 -21.67
C ASP A 111 2.41 9.92 -22.48
N GLU A 112 3.34 9.01 -22.14
CA GLU A 112 4.61 8.83 -22.84
C GLU A 112 4.53 7.64 -23.80
N ASN A 113 5.01 7.84 -25.03
CA ASN A 113 5.12 6.76 -26.01
C ASN A 113 6.38 5.94 -25.72
N LYS A 114 6.21 4.63 -25.57
CA LYS A 114 7.30 3.67 -25.40
C LYS A 114 7.32 2.72 -26.59
N THR A 115 8.49 2.57 -27.17
CA THR A 115 8.74 1.71 -28.34
C THR A 115 9.85 0.73 -28.01
N ALA A 116 9.79 -0.45 -28.63
CA ALA A 116 10.84 -1.45 -28.48
C ALA A 116 12.20 -0.91 -28.93
N ALA A 117 13.24 -1.28 -28.21
CA ALA A 117 14.63 -0.99 -28.58
C ALA A 117 15.39 -2.25 -28.90
N ASP A 118 16.27 -2.14 -29.88
CA ASP A 118 17.13 -3.24 -30.32
C ASP A 118 18.23 -3.56 -29.27
N ASN A 119 18.54 -2.64 -28.35
CA ASN A 119 19.57 -2.81 -27.34
C ASN A 119 18.99 -2.78 -25.93
N LEU A 120 19.24 -3.84 -25.16
CA LEU A 120 18.86 -3.96 -23.73
C LEU A 120 19.87 -3.29 -22.79
N ASP A 121 20.97 -2.73 -23.32
CA ASP A 121 22.11 -2.22 -22.54
C ASP A 121 21.85 -0.89 -21.79
N GLU A 122 20.73 -0.22 -22.05
CA GLU A 122 20.36 1.02 -21.36
C GLU A 122 19.58 0.81 -20.05
N ALA A 123 19.68 -0.38 -19.46
CA ALA A 123 18.85 -0.78 -18.32
C ALA A 123 19.01 0.09 -17.04
N GLU A 124 20.11 0.81 -16.87
CA GLU A 124 20.44 1.51 -15.62
C GLU A 124 20.10 3.02 -15.58
N SER A 125 19.62 3.61 -16.68
CA SER A 125 19.25 5.03 -16.65
C SER A 125 17.88 5.26 -16.03
N THR A 126 17.74 6.23 -15.14
CA THR A 126 16.48 6.65 -14.52
C THR A 126 15.72 7.70 -15.34
N ASP A 127 16.03 7.81 -16.63
CA ASP A 127 15.37 8.77 -17.51
C ASP A 127 13.95 8.29 -17.86
N TYR A 128 12.95 8.93 -17.27
CA TYR A 128 11.53 8.67 -17.55
C TYR A 128 11.14 8.95 -19.01
N ALA A 129 11.87 9.82 -19.70
CA ALA A 129 11.64 10.14 -21.12
C ALA A 129 12.25 9.12 -22.08
N SER A 130 13.03 8.16 -21.59
CA SER A 130 13.60 7.10 -22.41
C SER A 130 12.52 6.33 -23.18
N ALA A 131 12.71 6.20 -24.49
CA ALA A 131 11.70 5.65 -25.39
C ALA A 131 11.38 4.16 -25.15
N ASN A 132 12.28 3.40 -24.55
CA ASN A 132 12.16 1.95 -24.36
C ASN A 132 11.99 1.53 -22.90
N LYS A 133 12.18 2.44 -21.93
CA LYS A 133 12.06 2.11 -20.51
C LYS A 133 10.64 2.27 -20.02
N VAL A 134 10.23 1.30 -19.23
CA VAL A 134 8.96 1.29 -18.52
C VAL A 134 9.24 1.11 -17.03
N PHE A 135 8.51 1.84 -16.21
CA PHE A 135 8.75 1.92 -14.76
C PHE A 135 7.58 1.34 -13.99
N MET A 136 7.88 0.68 -12.89
CA MET A 136 6.90 0.13 -11.96
C MET A 136 5.90 1.21 -11.53
N GLY A 137 4.61 0.85 -11.54
CA GLY A 137 3.54 1.77 -11.16
C GLY A 137 2.97 2.62 -12.30
N SER A 138 3.62 2.69 -13.46
CA SER A 138 3.05 3.29 -14.67
C SER A 138 1.81 2.50 -15.12
N VAL A 139 0.84 3.17 -15.72
CA VAL A 139 -0.35 2.55 -16.28
C VAL A 139 -0.28 2.57 -17.79
N VAL A 140 -0.44 1.42 -18.44
CA VAL A 140 -0.52 1.33 -19.90
C VAL A 140 -1.86 1.87 -20.35
N THR A 141 -1.87 2.99 -21.06
CA THR A 141 -3.09 3.66 -21.54
C THR A 141 -3.52 3.14 -22.92
N SER A 142 -2.59 2.70 -23.74
CA SER A 142 -2.90 2.06 -25.03
C SER A 142 -1.72 1.21 -25.54
N GLY A 143 -2.04 0.29 -26.46
CA GLY A 143 -1.07 -0.62 -27.08
C GLY A 143 -0.81 -1.87 -26.27
N GLU A 144 0.14 -2.67 -26.75
CA GLU A 144 0.66 -3.86 -26.08
C GLU A 144 2.13 -4.09 -26.43
N GLY A 145 2.84 -4.77 -25.56
CA GLY A 145 4.23 -5.11 -25.80
C GLY A 145 4.81 -6.04 -24.76
N TYR A 146 5.98 -6.57 -25.08
CA TYR A 146 6.76 -7.40 -24.19
C TYR A 146 7.92 -6.60 -23.60
N MET A 147 8.06 -6.66 -22.28
CA MET A 147 9.17 -6.05 -21.55
C MET A 147 9.99 -7.10 -20.81
N VAL A 148 11.26 -6.83 -20.61
CA VAL A 148 12.13 -7.62 -19.72
C VAL A 148 12.26 -6.88 -18.39
N ALA A 149 12.02 -7.60 -17.29
CA ALA A 149 12.22 -7.10 -15.92
C ALA A 149 13.72 -6.85 -15.67
N THR A 150 14.11 -5.62 -15.35
CA THR A 150 15.50 -5.25 -15.08
C THR A 150 15.75 -4.94 -13.62
N VAL A 151 14.81 -4.24 -12.95
CA VAL A 151 14.88 -3.89 -11.53
C VAL A 151 13.56 -4.24 -10.87
N ILE A 152 13.60 -4.94 -9.75
CA ILE A 152 12.42 -5.48 -9.06
C ILE A 152 12.28 -4.95 -7.64
N GLY A 153 11.03 -4.93 -7.13
CA GLY A 153 10.71 -4.62 -5.74
C GLY A 153 11.19 -3.24 -5.29
N ASP A 154 11.79 -3.19 -4.11
CA ASP A 154 12.22 -1.94 -3.46
C ASP A 154 13.37 -1.23 -4.18
N ALA A 155 14.09 -1.93 -5.06
CA ALA A 155 15.13 -1.32 -5.89
C ALA A 155 14.58 -0.56 -7.10
N SER A 156 13.29 -0.75 -7.45
CA SER A 156 12.60 0.00 -8.52
C SER A 156 12.48 1.48 -8.15
N GLU A 157 12.20 2.33 -9.15
CA GLU A 157 12.02 3.76 -8.92
C GLU A 157 10.86 4.04 -7.96
N LEU A 158 9.72 3.38 -8.13
CA LEU A 158 8.59 3.50 -7.21
C LEU A 158 8.93 2.96 -5.81
N GLY A 159 9.68 1.86 -5.72
CA GLY A 159 10.16 1.30 -4.45
C GLY A 159 11.02 2.27 -3.67
N LYS A 160 11.96 2.96 -4.33
CA LYS A 160 12.80 4.01 -3.72
C LYS A 160 11.97 5.19 -3.22
N ILE A 161 10.98 5.65 -3.99
CA ILE A 161 10.06 6.73 -3.59
C ILE A 161 9.28 6.31 -2.34
N ASN A 162 8.68 5.12 -2.33
CA ASN A 162 7.92 4.63 -1.18
C ASN A 162 8.78 4.52 0.08
N LYS A 163 10.01 4.03 -0.06
CA LYS A 163 10.94 3.93 1.06
C LYS A 163 11.31 5.29 1.63
N ALA A 164 11.62 6.27 0.79
CA ALA A 164 11.92 7.62 1.22
C ALA A 164 10.76 8.24 2.02
N LEU A 165 9.52 8.06 1.55
CA LEU A 165 8.33 8.55 2.24
C LEU A 165 8.08 7.85 3.59
N THR A 166 8.45 6.57 3.72
CA THR A 166 8.30 5.82 4.97
C THR A 166 9.36 6.28 5.99
N ASP A 167 10.59 6.45 5.56
CA ASP A 167 11.70 6.91 6.42
C ASP A 167 11.43 8.32 6.97
N ASP A 168 10.91 9.25 6.14
CA ASP A 168 10.53 10.61 6.56
C ASP A 168 9.41 10.59 7.62
N ASN A 169 8.38 9.74 7.45
CA ASN A 169 7.30 9.62 8.41
C ASN A 169 7.76 9.07 9.76
N GLU A 170 8.65 8.09 9.77
CA GLU A 170 9.22 7.55 11.01
C GLU A 170 10.10 8.57 11.76
N GLU A 171 10.80 9.43 11.05
CA GLU A 171 11.58 10.52 11.67
C GLU A 171 10.67 11.57 12.30
N ASP A 172 9.57 11.93 11.65
CA ASP A 172 8.62 12.90 12.18
C ASP A 172 7.87 12.35 13.41
N GLU A 173 7.45 11.09 13.41
CA GLU A 173 6.87 10.45 14.60
C GLU A 173 7.85 10.39 15.78
N ARG A 174 9.14 10.13 15.54
CA ARG A 174 10.18 10.14 16.58
C ARG A 174 10.41 11.53 17.15
N LYS A 175 10.39 12.58 16.32
CA LYS A 175 10.52 13.98 16.77
C LYS A 175 9.32 14.40 17.61
N ASP A 176 8.12 14.05 17.20
CA ASP A 176 6.88 14.38 17.92
C ASP A 176 6.82 13.67 19.27
N THR A 177 7.17 12.39 19.32
CA THR A 177 7.24 11.59 20.56
C THR A 177 8.34 12.13 21.51
N SER A 178 9.45 12.61 20.99
CA SER A 178 10.54 13.17 21.79
C SER A 178 10.18 14.55 22.36
N SER A 179 9.46 15.38 21.61
CA SER A 179 8.98 16.69 22.05
C SER A 179 7.95 16.57 23.16
N LEU A 180 6.99 15.64 23.04
CA LEU A 180 6.00 15.33 24.07
C LEU A 180 6.64 14.83 25.38
N LYS A 181 7.66 13.97 25.28
CA LYS A 181 8.41 13.51 26.47
C LYS A 181 9.15 14.65 27.19
N LEU A 182 9.72 15.58 26.45
CA LEU A 182 10.39 16.75 27.01
C LEU A 182 9.40 17.69 27.71
N GLU A 183 8.22 17.90 27.14
CA GLU A 183 7.19 18.75 27.72
C GLU A 183 6.61 18.16 29.00
N VAL A 184 6.39 16.86 29.07
CA VAL A 184 5.93 16.15 30.28
C VAL A 184 6.97 16.22 31.41
N VAL A 185 8.25 16.10 31.10
CA VAL A 185 9.33 16.23 32.11
C VAL A 185 9.47 17.66 32.61
N ALA A 186 9.29 18.67 31.74
CA ALA A 186 9.35 20.08 32.13
C ALA A 186 8.13 20.54 32.98
N ALA A 187 6.97 19.92 32.78
CA ALA A 187 5.75 20.21 33.55
C ALA A 187 5.70 19.53 34.94
N GLY A 188 6.58 18.57 35.19
CA GLY A 188 6.67 17.81 36.45
C GLY A 188 7.74 18.30 37.46
N SER A 189 8.41 19.42 37.18
CA SER A 189 9.38 20.09 38.07
C SER A 189 8.80 21.35 38.65
#